data_67e071974138db2abb6429ececc8dc92
#
_entry.id   67e071974138db2abb6429ececc8dc92
#
_cell.length_a   1.000
_cell.length_b   1.000
_cell.length_c   1.000
_cell.angle_alpha   90.00
_cell.angle_beta   90.00
_cell.angle_gamma   90.00
#
_symmetry.space_group_name_H-M   'P 1'
#
loop_
_entity.id
_entity.type
_entity.pdbx_description
1 polymer ?
#
loop_
_entity_poly.entity_id
_entity_poly.type
_entity_poly.pdbx_seq_one_letter_code
_entity_poly.pdbx_strand_id
1 'polypeptide(L)'
;MLAVVVVVLLVGGGAAVLSARAQHWGPWAQDPQAINVFTERSLFTEPGSATNAAAQQAQADGDTARAPVFEKLAGIPQGIWLTPEEYPVGQVGGHVEELVGQADDAGQVPVFVVYGIPDRDCTGGFSSGGLTDETYGPWVEEIASAAGSGDAAVAVLEPDALASALDCDNRGQRVQLLKAAVESLRGAGVTTYVDAGHSDWKRPADVAPLLKDVGVTNVRGFATNVSNFQTDDGERAYADRLVELLGGGVHYVIDRGRNGNGATDEWCNPPGRAFGDRPGFVDDGTPLDAFLWVKPPGESDGTCQGGPAAGDFWAARVMELASASGW
;
A
#
# COMPACT_ATOMS: atom_id res chain seq x y z
N MET A 1 -2.74 -5.48 35.36
CA MET A 1 -2.77 -4.24 36.15
C MET A 1 -1.73 -3.30 35.53
N LEU A 2 -2.16 -2.44 34.63
CA LEU A 2 -1.33 -1.40 34.01
C LEU A 2 -1.19 -0.24 35.01
N ALA A 3 0.05 0.10 35.34
CA ALA A 3 0.34 1.30 36.10
C ALA A 3 0.58 2.46 35.12
N VAL A 4 -0.37 3.41 35.09
CA VAL A 4 -0.21 4.68 34.40
C VAL A 4 0.58 5.58 35.35
N VAL A 5 1.82 5.94 34.96
CA VAL A 5 2.60 6.95 35.67
C VAL A 5 2.27 8.31 35.05
N VAL A 6 1.45 9.10 35.75
CA VAL A 6 1.19 10.51 35.40
C VAL A 6 2.24 11.33 36.13
N VAL A 7 3.17 11.95 35.41
CA VAL A 7 4.07 12.98 35.97
C VAL A 7 3.42 14.34 35.71
N VAL A 8 2.91 14.96 36.78
CA VAL A 8 2.40 16.33 36.76
C VAL A 8 3.53 17.27 37.16
N LEU A 9 4.05 18.05 36.22
CA LEU A 9 4.93 19.18 36.49
C LEU A 9 4.08 20.47 36.53
N LEU A 10 3.86 21.01 37.75
CA LEU A 10 3.25 22.32 37.96
C LEU A 10 4.31 23.42 37.82
N VAL A 11 4.27 24.19 36.75
CA VAL A 11 4.96 25.47 36.66
C VAL A 11 3.97 26.51 36.13
N GLY A 12 3.57 27.43 37.05
CA GLY A 12 3.03 28.73 36.72
C GLY A 12 1.81 28.82 35.80
N GLY A 13 0.60 28.57 36.32
CA GLY A 13 -0.61 29.21 35.81
C GLY A 13 -1.30 28.64 34.54
N GLY A 14 -1.04 27.43 34.15
CA GLY A 14 -1.76 26.76 33.06
C GLY A 14 -1.50 25.27 33.05
N ALA A 15 -2.53 24.46 33.28
CA ALA A 15 -2.42 23.01 33.14
C ALA A 15 -2.33 22.66 31.65
N ALA A 16 -1.14 22.50 31.12
CA ALA A 16 -0.94 21.85 29.84
C ALA A 16 -1.01 20.33 30.09
N VAL A 17 -2.08 19.69 29.66
CA VAL A 17 -2.15 18.24 29.57
C VAL A 17 -1.26 17.86 28.38
N LEU A 18 0.00 17.55 28.64
CA LEU A 18 0.86 16.82 27.71
C LEU A 18 0.38 15.38 27.76
N SER A 19 -0.56 15.04 26.87
CA SER A 19 -0.80 13.64 26.53
C SER A 19 0.51 13.12 25.94
N ALA A 20 1.22 12.28 26.67
CA ALA A 20 2.43 11.66 26.20
C ALA A 20 2.07 10.78 24.98
N ARG A 21 2.41 11.23 23.79
CA ARG A 21 2.60 10.39 22.60
C ARG A 21 3.83 9.50 22.85
N ALA A 22 3.71 8.59 23.82
CA ALA A 22 4.84 7.80 24.33
C ALA A 22 4.82 6.36 23.79
N GLN A 23 4.16 6.10 22.65
CA GLN A 23 4.10 4.73 22.14
C GLN A 23 5.25 4.35 21.22
N HIS A 24 5.99 5.30 20.63
CA HIS A 24 7.09 4.99 19.70
C HIS A 24 8.51 5.30 20.22
N TRP A 25 8.67 5.87 21.44
CA TRP A 25 9.98 6.24 21.99
C TRP A 25 10.10 5.80 23.45
N GLY A 26 10.58 4.56 23.66
CA GLY A 26 10.87 4.08 25.01
C GLY A 26 11.26 2.60 25.02
N PRO A 27 11.86 2.10 26.11
CA PRO A 27 12.28 0.70 26.22
C PRO A 27 11.13 -0.34 26.20
N TRP A 28 9.89 0.12 26.05
CA TRP A 28 8.67 -0.68 26.00
C TRP A 28 7.88 -0.50 24.69
N ALA A 29 8.38 0.31 23.74
CA ALA A 29 7.77 0.42 22.42
C ALA A 29 7.95 -0.90 21.68
N GLN A 30 6.86 -1.49 21.21
CA GLN A 30 6.93 -2.65 20.35
C GLN A 30 7.46 -2.22 18.97
N ASP A 31 8.36 -3.02 18.38
CA ASP A 31 8.79 -2.79 17.01
C ASP A 31 7.58 -2.97 16.09
N PRO A 32 7.17 -1.93 15.31
CA PRO A 32 6.03 -2.04 14.40
C PRO A 32 6.19 -3.17 13.36
N GLN A 33 7.42 -3.58 13.10
CA GLN A 33 7.70 -4.69 12.20
C GLN A 33 7.43 -6.06 12.84
N ALA A 34 7.34 -6.14 14.18
CA ALA A 34 7.12 -7.38 14.92
C ALA A 34 5.65 -7.75 15.10
N ILE A 35 4.72 -6.83 14.86
CA ILE A 35 3.28 -7.01 15.07
C ILE A 35 2.50 -6.94 13.77
N ASN A 36 1.36 -7.65 13.70
CA ASN A 36 0.38 -7.44 12.64
C ASN A 36 -0.51 -6.26 13.02
N VAL A 37 -0.24 -5.08 12.46
CA VAL A 37 -0.97 -3.85 12.77
C VAL A 37 -2.46 -3.94 12.44
N PHE A 38 -2.85 -4.78 11.48
CA PHE A 38 -4.23 -4.95 11.04
C PHE A 38 -5.11 -5.69 12.05
N THR A 39 -4.51 -6.38 13.03
CA THR A 39 -5.27 -6.99 14.15
C THR A 39 -5.67 -5.95 15.20
N GLU A 40 -4.99 -4.82 15.26
CA GLU A 40 -5.20 -3.79 16.27
C GLU A 40 -6.03 -2.62 15.78
N ARG A 41 -5.97 -2.34 14.46
CA ARG A 41 -6.65 -1.20 13.83
C ARG A 41 -7.35 -1.60 12.55
N SER A 42 -8.55 -1.09 12.33
CA SER A 42 -9.21 -1.20 11.03
C SER A 42 -8.51 -0.34 9.98
N LEU A 43 -8.64 -0.74 8.73
CA LEU A 43 -8.07 0.01 7.60
C LEU A 43 -8.74 1.37 7.45
N PHE A 44 -7.94 2.40 7.15
CA PHE A 44 -8.42 3.74 6.86
C PHE A 44 -9.00 3.83 5.45
N THR A 45 -10.12 4.54 5.34
CA THR A 45 -10.75 4.87 4.05
C THR A 45 -10.55 6.36 3.80
N GLU A 46 -9.81 6.69 2.76
CA GLU A 46 -9.45 8.06 2.42
C GLU A 46 -10.69 8.87 1.96
N PRO A 47 -11.06 9.96 2.66
CA PRO A 47 -12.22 10.77 2.26
C PRO A 47 -11.99 11.56 0.98
N GLY A 48 -10.74 11.86 0.62
CA GLY A 48 -10.34 12.63 -0.56
C GLY A 48 -10.13 11.77 -1.82
N SER A 49 -10.32 10.44 -1.75
CA SER A 49 -10.03 9.56 -2.88
C SER A 49 -10.83 9.87 -4.15
N ALA A 50 -10.27 9.56 -5.31
CA ALA A 50 -10.94 9.68 -6.61
C ALA A 50 -12.27 8.89 -6.65
N THR A 51 -12.31 7.74 -5.97
CA THR A 51 -13.53 6.94 -5.83
C THR A 51 -14.61 7.70 -5.06
N ASN A 52 -14.25 8.35 -3.95
CA ASN A 52 -15.19 9.13 -3.15
C ASN A 52 -15.67 10.38 -3.90
N ALA A 53 -14.76 11.07 -4.59
CA ALA A 53 -15.13 12.20 -5.45
C ALA A 53 -16.14 11.80 -6.54
N ALA A 54 -15.93 10.64 -7.19
CA ALA A 54 -16.84 10.10 -8.19
C ALA A 54 -18.21 9.72 -7.58
N ALA A 55 -18.24 9.18 -6.35
CA ALA A 55 -19.49 8.88 -5.65
C ALA A 55 -20.29 10.16 -5.34
N GLN A 56 -19.64 11.19 -4.82
CA GLN A 56 -20.26 12.49 -4.53
C GLN A 56 -20.79 13.15 -5.81
N GLN A 57 -20.02 13.10 -6.89
CA GLN A 57 -20.46 13.65 -8.17
C GLN A 57 -21.68 12.90 -8.73
N ALA A 58 -21.68 11.56 -8.72
CA ALA A 58 -22.82 10.77 -9.17
C ALA A 58 -24.10 11.05 -8.34
N GLN A 59 -23.92 11.26 -7.03
CA GLN A 59 -25.02 11.65 -6.13
C GLN A 59 -25.56 13.05 -6.47
N ALA A 60 -24.67 14.02 -6.68
CA ALA A 60 -25.03 15.39 -7.04
C ALA A 60 -25.77 15.45 -8.39
N ASP A 61 -25.37 14.61 -9.35
CA ASP A 61 -26.00 14.50 -10.67
C ASP A 61 -27.35 13.74 -10.66
N GLY A 62 -27.70 13.13 -9.53
CA GLY A 62 -28.90 12.28 -9.40
C GLY A 62 -28.78 10.97 -10.20
N ASP A 63 -27.56 10.47 -10.43
CA ASP A 63 -27.32 9.21 -11.14
C ASP A 63 -27.64 8.02 -10.26
N THR A 64 -28.89 7.59 -10.28
CA THR A 64 -29.42 6.50 -9.45
C THR A 64 -28.83 5.13 -9.80
N ALA A 65 -28.16 4.99 -10.94
CA ALA A 65 -27.49 3.74 -11.34
C ALA A 65 -26.07 3.67 -10.80
N ARG A 66 -25.31 4.77 -10.85
CA ARG A 66 -23.88 4.79 -10.46
C ARG A 66 -23.67 5.15 -9.00
N ALA A 67 -24.43 6.10 -8.45
CA ALA A 67 -24.22 6.59 -7.09
C ALA A 67 -24.15 5.46 -6.05
N PRO A 68 -25.10 4.51 -5.95
CA PRO A 68 -25.02 3.45 -4.92
C PRO A 68 -23.84 2.50 -5.12
N VAL A 69 -23.40 2.29 -6.36
CA VAL A 69 -22.21 1.45 -6.65
C VAL A 69 -20.93 2.16 -6.22
N PHE A 70 -20.79 3.44 -6.58
CA PHE A 70 -19.60 4.23 -6.24
C PHE A 70 -19.52 4.50 -4.73
N GLU A 71 -20.65 4.77 -4.06
CA GLU A 71 -20.71 4.87 -2.59
C GLU A 71 -20.26 3.58 -1.89
N LYS A 72 -20.75 2.43 -2.38
CA LYS A 72 -20.35 1.13 -1.84
C LYS A 72 -18.85 0.89 -2.03
N LEU A 73 -18.27 1.26 -3.19
CA LEU A 73 -16.86 1.15 -3.48
C LEU A 73 -16.04 2.12 -2.61
N ALA A 74 -16.47 3.38 -2.49
CA ALA A 74 -15.82 4.40 -1.66
C ALA A 74 -15.77 4.03 -0.17
N GLY A 75 -16.72 3.25 0.32
CA GLY A 75 -16.74 2.72 1.68
C GLY A 75 -15.82 1.51 1.93
N ILE A 76 -15.04 1.07 0.94
CA ILE A 76 -14.08 -0.02 1.10
C ILE A 76 -12.68 0.58 1.15
N PRO A 77 -11.87 0.30 2.18
CA PRO A 77 -10.50 0.79 2.27
C PRO A 77 -9.65 0.33 1.08
N GLN A 78 -8.87 1.26 0.53
CA GLN A 78 -8.01 1.05 -0.63
C GLN A 78 -6.62 1.64 -0.33
N GLY A 79 -5.60 1.20 -1.04
CA GLY A 79 -4.27 1.79 -0.96
C GLY A 79 -4.26 3.24 -1.44
N ILE A 80 -3.50 4.08 -0.75
CA ILE A 80 -3.32 5.50 -1.06
C ILE A 80 -2.01 5.61 -1.82
N TRP A 81 -2.09 5.83 -3.13
CA TRP A 81 -0.93 5.87 -4.00
C TRP A 81 -0.25 7.24 -3.92
N LEU A 82 1.05 7.21 -3.63
CA LEU A 82 1.92 8.37 -3.61
C LEU A 82 2.80 8.31 -4.85
N THR A 83 2.57 9.23 -5.77
CA THR A 83 3.37 9.38 -7.00
C THR A 83 4.01 10.76 -7.03
N PRO A 84 5.25 10.90 -7.54
CA PRO A 84 5.91 12.20 -7.58
C PRO A 84 5.28 13.17 -8.57
N GLU A 85 4.50 12.67 -9.52
CA GLU A 85 3.74 13.48 -10.48
C GLU A 85 2.60 14.24 -9.78
N GLU A 86 1.98 13.60 -8.78
CA GLU A 86 0.90 14.20 -8.00
C GLU A 86 1.43 14.90 -6.75
N TYR A 87 2.39 14.27 -6.06
CA TYR A 87 2.97 14.76 -4.81
C TYR A 87 4.50 14.85 -4.94
N PRO A 88 5.04 15.92 -5.55
CA PRO A 88 6.48 16.07 -5.73
C PRO A 88 7.23 16.28 -4.40
N VAL A 89 8.56 16.19 -4.46
CA VAL A 89 9.46 16.53 -3.34
C VAL A 89 9.09 17.90 -2.75
N GLY A 90 9.00 17.99 -1.43
CA GLY A 90 8.59 19.18 -0.68
C GLY A 90 7.07 19.32 -0.51
N GLN A 91 6.27 18.41 -1.07
CA GLN A 91 4.81 18.43 -0.94
C GLN A 91 4.26 17.11 -0.39
N VAL A 92 4.88 15.98 -0.71
CA VAL A 92 4.39 14.65 -0.32
C VAL A 92 4.28 14.50 1.19
N GLY A 93 5.25 15.03 1.94
CA GLY A 93 5.24 14.96 3.41
C GLY A 93 4.00 15.59 4.02
N GLY A 94 3.61 16.79 3.57
CA GLY A 94 2.42 17.47 4.07
C GLY A 94 1.11 16.73 3.79
N HIS A 95 1.00 16.11 2.61
CA HIS A 95 -0.15 15.29 2.25
C HIS A 95 -0.24 14.03 3.14
N VAL A 96 0.87 13.32 3.31
CA VAL A 96 0.93 12.13 4.17
C VAL A 96 0.61 12.47 5.63
N GLU A 97 1.15 13.59 6.16
CA GLU A 97 0.88 14.04 7.53
C GLU A 97 -0.62 14.34 7.76
N GLU A 98 -1.29 14.97 6.78
CA GLU A 98 -2.74 15.21 6.84
C GLU A 98 -3.52 13.90 6.92
N LEU A 99 -3.23 12.92 6.06
CA LEU A 99 -3.94 11.63 6.03
C LEU A 99 -3.67 10.79 7.27
N VAL A 100 -2.45 10.82 7.78
CA VAL A 100 -2.09 10.16 9.05
C VAL A 100 -2.89 10.77 10.20
N GLY A 101 -2.99 12.09 10.27
CA GLY A 101 -3.79 12.77 11.28
C GLY A 101 -5.27 12.38 11.23
N GLN A 102 -5.85 12.30 10.02
CA GLN A 102 -7.24 11.85 9.81
C GLN A 102 -7.43 10.37 10.23
N ALA A 103 -6.48 9.52 9.92
CA ALA A 103 -6.51 8.11 10.29
C ALA A 103 -6.38 7.90 11.81
N ASP A 104 -5.51 8.66 12.48
CA ASP A 104 -5.34 8.63 13.93
C ASP A 104 -6.62 9.08 14.65
N ASP A 105 -7.25 10.16 14.18
CA ASP A 105 -8.52 10.66 14.71
C ASP A 105 -9.64 9.61 14.59
N ALA A 106 -9.59 8.80 13.55
CA ALA A 106 -10.52 7.69 13.32
C ALA A 106 -10.12 6.38 14.05
N GLY A 107 -8.93 6.29 14.64
CA GLY A 107 -8.39 5.05 15.22
C GLY A 107 -8.10 3.97 14.17
N GLN A 108 -7.80 4.38 12.94
CA GLN A 108 -7.58 3.52 11.77
C GLN A 108 -6.11 3.52 11.35
N VAL A 109 -5.74 2.65 10.40
CA VAL A 109 -4.40 2.57 9.83
C VAL A 109 -4.44 2.82 8.32
N PRO A 110 -3.73 3.85 7.81
CA PRO A 110 -3.61 4.09 6.38
C PRO A 110 -2.61 3.12 5.74
N VAL A 111 -2.86 2.74 4.49
CA VAL A 111 -1.95 1.96 3.66
C VAL A 111 -1.47 2.84 2.52
N PHE A 112 -0.28 3.37 2.64
CA PHE A 112 0.37 4.15 1.58
C PHE A 112 1.07 3.23 0.58
N VAL A 113 0.95 3.54 -0.69
CA VAL A 113 1.67 2.86 -1.77
C VAL A 113 2.73 3.82 -2.30
N VAL A 114 3.98 3.58 -1.96
CA VAL A 114 5.11 4.40 -2.39
C VAL A 114 5.49 3.98 -3.80
N TYR A 115 5.32 4.87 -4.79
CA TYR A 115 5.47 4.54 -6.20
C TYR A 115 6.17 5.65 -6.97
N GLY A 116 7.47 5.78 -6.77
CA GLY A 116 8.27 6.89 -7.30
C GLY A 116 9.68 6.52 -7.77
N ILE A 117 10.04 5.22 -7.80
CA ILE A 117 11.39 4.79 -8.13
C ILE A 117 11.80 5.25 -9.54
N PRO A 118 13.08 5.64 -9.78
CA PRO A 118 13.58 5.97 -11.11
C PRO A 118 13.34 4.85 -12.12
N ASP A 119 13.05 5.22 -13.36
CA ASP A 119 12.75 4.30 -14.46
C ASP A 119 11.65 3.28 -14.16
N ARG A 120 10.59 3.71 -13.44
CA ARG A 120 9.37 2.94 -13.26
C ARG A 120 8.90 2.39 -14.60
N ASP A 121 8.36 1.17 -14.63
CA ASP A 121 7.88 0.52 -15.85
C ASP A 121 8.91 0.45 -16.99
N CYS A 122 10.18 0.20 -16.64
CA CYS A 122 11.29 0.08 -17.60
C CYS A 122 11.07 -0.93 -18.74
N THR A 123 10.06 -1.79 -18.63
CA THR A 123 9.63 -2.73 -19.68
C THR A 123 8.62 -2.14 -20.66
N GLY A 124 8.30 -0.85 -20.55
CA GLY A 124 7.40 -0.14 -21.46
C GLY A 124 5.93 -0.11 -21.05
N GLY A 125 5.66 -0.13 -19.74
CA GLY A 125 4.32 0.02 -19.18
C GLY A 125 3.72 1.42 -19.34
N PHE A 126 2.45 1.57 -18.92
CA PHE A 126 1.69 2.81 -19.03
C PHE A 126 1.94 3.80 -17.88
N SER A 127 2.65 3.37 -16.83
CA SER A 127 2.99 4.17 -15.65
C SER A 127 4.47 4.55 -15.61
N SER A 128 5.12 4.63 -16.78
CA SER A 128 6.53 5.03 -16.89
C SER A 128 6.77 6.42 -16.30
N GLY A 129 7.94 6.62 -15.69
CA GLY A 129 8.29 7.87 -15.02
C GLY A 129 9.11 7.62 -13.77
N GLY A 130 8.74 8.29 -12.70
CA GLY A 130 9.46 8.27 -11.43
C GLY A 130 10.42 9.44 -11.27
N LEU A 131 11.11 9.42 -10.15
CA LEU A 131 12.08 10.44 -9.77
C LEU A 131 13.47 10.18 -10.40
N THR A 132 14.42 11.07 -10.11
CA THR A 132 15.84 10.79 -10.37
C THR A 132 16.48 10.11 -9.16
N ASP A 133 17.67 9.55 -9.33
CA ASP A 133 18.42 8.94 -8.22
C ASP A 133 18.66 9.92 -7.06
N GLU A 134 18.87 11.21 -7.39
CA GLU A 134 19.14 12.24 -6.41
C GLU A 134 17.89 12.68 -5.64
N THR A 135 16.70 12.55 -6.24
CA THR A 135 15.44 13.04 -5.65
C THR A 135 14.60 11.97 -5.00
N TYR A 136 14.83 10.69 -5.34
CA TYR A 136 14.06 9.56 -4.78
C TYR A 136 14.27 9.43 -3.26
N GLY A 137 15.52 9.41 -2.80
CA GLY A 137 15.81 9.30 -1.36
C GLY A 137 15.13 10.40 -0.53
N PRO A 138 15.34 11.70 -0.83
CA PRO A 138 14.65 12.79 -0.15
C PRO A 138 13.11 12.67 -0.15
N TRP A 139 12.51 12.24 -1.26
CA TRP A 139 11.07 12.05 -1.37
C TRP A 139 10.55 10.93 -0.44
N VAL A 140 11.24 9.79 -0.40
CA VAL A 140 10.91 8.70 0.53
C VAL A 140 11.12 9.12 1.98
N GLU A 141 12.13 9.91 2.29
CA GLU A 141 12.38 10.44 3.64
C GLU A 141 11.24 11.35 4.12
N GLU A 142 10.68 12.20 3.24
CA GLU A 142 9.49 12.99 3.57
C GLU A 142 8.28 12.10 3.90
N ILE A 143 8.02 11.08 3.09
CA ILE A 143 6.95 10.09 3.32
C ILE A 143 7.18 9.37 4.65
N ALA A 144 8.38 8.84 4.86
CA ALA A 144 8.72 8.09 6.06
C ALA A 144 8.54 8.93 7.33
N SER A 145 9.06 10.17 7.31
CA SER A 145 8.94 11.10 8.44
C SER A 145 7.48 11.44 8.76
N ALA A 146 6.67 11.72 7.74
CA ALA A 146 5.27 12.06 7.91
C ALA A 146 4.43 10.84 8.34
N ALA A 147 4.62 9.68 7.70
CA ALA A 147 3.93 8.45 8.06
C ALA A 147 4.28 7.96 9.47
N GLY A 148 5.53 8.13 9.89
CA GLY A 148 6.00 7.78 11.24
C GLY A 148 5.63 8.78 12.32
N SER A 149 4.99 9.92 11.99
CA SER A 149 4.55 10.93 12.98
C SER A 149 3.25 10.55 13.70
N GLY A 150 2.47 9.64 13.14
CA GLY A 150 1.22 9.17 13.71
C GLY A 150 1.35 7.93 14.58
N ASP A 151 0.20 7.39 14.95
CA ASP A 151 0.11 6.20 15.81
C ASP A 151 0.50 4.92 15.07
N ALA A 152 0.11 4.79 13.79
CA ALA A 152 0.44 3.66 12.94
C ALA A 152 0.25 4.00 11.45
N ALA A 153 1.15 3.52 10.60
CA ALA A 153 1.01 3.57 9.15
C ALA A 153 1.63 2.33 8.51
N VAL A 154 1.11 1.96 7.35
CA VAL A 154 1.63 0.87 6.51
C VAL A 154 2.12 1.44 5.19
N ALA A 155 3.26 0.95 4.71
CA ALA A 155 3.78 1.23 3.38
C ALA A 155 3.88 -0.07 2.55
N VAL A 156 3.27 -0.07 1.36
CA VAL A 156 3.59 -1.00 0.28
C VAL A 156 4.61 -0.29 -0.60
N LEU A 157 5.82 -0.84 -0.66
CA LEU A 157 6.97 -0.17 -1.27
C LEU A 157 7.21 -0.64 -2.68
N GLU A 158 7.10 0.28 -3.61
CA GLU A 158 7.49 0.24 -5.02
C GLU A 158 6.95 -0.99 -5.76
N PRO A 159 5.64 -1.03 -6.02
CA PRO A 159 5.04 -2.04 -6.89
C PRO A 159 5.85 -2.25 -8.16
N ASP A 160 6.03 -3.53 -8.53
CA ASP A 160 6.73 -4.00 -9.71
C ASP A 160 8.26 -3.80 -9.73
N ALA A 161 8.83 -2.99 -8.85
CA ALA A 161 10.22 -2.55 -8.95
C ALA A 161 11.25 -3.70 -8.89
N LEU A 162 11.07 -4.66 -7.99
CA LEU A 162 12.00 -5.81 -7.87
C LEU A 162 11.78 -6.86 -8.94
N ALA A 163 10.52 -7.15 -9.25
CA ALA A 163 10.20 -8.17 -10.25
C ALA A 163 10.67 -7.74 -11.65
N SER A 164 10.42 -6.47 -12.03
CA SER A 164 10.87 -5.93 -13.32
C SER A 164 12.40 -5.72 -13.39
N ALA A 165 13.09 -5.54 -12.26
CA ALA A 165 14.55 -5.44 -12.24
C ALA A 165 15.27 -6.71 -12.77
N LEU A 166 14.57 -7.82 -12.89
CA LEU A 166 15.08 -9.04 -13.54
C LEU A 166 15.10 -8.95 -15.06
N ASP A 167 14.32 -8.03 -15.64
CA ASP A 167 14.20 -7.83 -17.09
C ASP A 167 14.90 -6.52 -17.55
N CYS A 168 15.24 -5.62 -16.63
CA CYS A 168 15.81 -4.31 -16.91
C CYS A 168 17.28 -4.25 -16.52
N ASP A 169 18.08 -3.42 -17.21
CA ASP A 169 19.52 -3.30 -16.99
C ASP A 169 19.89 -2.48 -15.73
N ASN A 170 18.90 -2.03 -14.93
CA ASN A 170 19.10 -1.16 -13.76
C ASN A 170 19.02 -1.88 -12.39
N ARG A 171 19.13 -3.21 -12.38
CA ARG A 171 18.95 -4.05 -11.18
C ARG A 171 19.77 -3.58 -9.96
N GLY A 172 21.05 -3.31 -10.16
CA GLY A 172 21.94 -2.90 -9.06
C GLY A 172 21.52 -1.57 -8.43
N GLN A 173 21.14 -0.60 -9.26
CA GLN A 173 20.62 0.69 -8.85
C GLN A 173 19.31 0.55 -8.07
N ARG A 174 18.34 -0.21 -8.59
CA ARG A 174 17.06 -0.45 -7.91
C ARG A 174 17.20 -1.08 -6.55
N VAL A 175 18.07 -2.09 -6.43
CA VAL A 175 18.35 -2.72 -5.13
C VAL A 175 18.93 -1.70 -4.14
N GLN A 176 19.83 -0.81 -4.57
CA GLN A 176 20.38 0.22 -3.68
C GLN A 176 19.34 1.23 -3.23
N LEU A 177 18.50 1.72 -4.16
CA LEU A 177 17.44 2.68 -3.87
C LEU A 177 16.38 2.08 -2.93
N LEU A 178 15.91 0.88 -3.21
CA LEU A 178 14.95 0.18 -2.38
C LEU A 178 15.49 -0.15 -0.99
N LYS A 179 16.76 -0.52 -0.89
CA LYS A 179 17.40 -0.74 0.40
C LYS A 179 17.40 0.52 1.26
N ALA A 180 17.76 1.66 0.67
CA ALA A 180 17.71 2.94 1.38
C ALA A 180 16.27 3.31 1.81
N ALA A 181 15.28 3.07 0.93
CA ALA A 181 13.87 3.30 1.23
C ALA A 181 13.36 2.41 2.39
N VAL A 182 13.74 1.13 2.39
CA VAL A 182 13.46 0.19 3.49
C VAL A 182 14.05 0.70 4.81
N GLU A 183 15.29 1.18 4.80
CA GLU A 183 15.97 1.71 5.98
C GLU A 183 15.27 2.99 6.50
N SER A 184 14.85 3.90 5.61
CA SER A 184 14.14 5.13 5.98
C SER A 184 12.77 4.84 6.59
N LEU A 185 11.94 4.01 5.94
CA LEU A 185 10.61 3.65 6.44
C LEU A 185 10.68 2.89 7.77
N ARG A 186 11.60 1.92 7.88
CA ARG A 186 11.85 1.21 9.13
C ARG A 186 12.29 2.15 10.24
N GLY A 187 13.25 3.04 9.94
CA GLY A 187 13.77 4.02 10.91
C GLY A 187 12.72 4.96 11.45
N ALA A 188 11.70 5.25 10.66
CA ALA A 188 10.54 6.06 11.04
C ALA A 188 9.42 5.26 11.76
N GLY A 189 9.55 3.93 11.86
CA GLY A 189 8.53 3.09 12.50
C GLY A 189 7.31 2.77 11.63
N VAL A 190 7.43 2.88 10.30
CA VAL A 190 6.36 2.55 9.36
C VAL A 190 6.38 1.05 9.07
N THR A 191 5.27 0.34 9.32
CA THR A 191 5.13 -1.07 8.95
C THR A 191 5.25 -1.21 7.44
N THR A 192 6.27 -1.95 6.96
CA THR A 192 6.64 -1.92 5.54
C THR A 192 6.56 -3.31 4.90
N TYR A 193 5.94 -3.36 3.71
CA TYR A 193 5.89 -4.51 2.82
C TYR A 193 6.50 -4.12 1.47
N VAL A 194 7.59 -4.77 1.09
CA VAL A 194 8.25 -4.54 -0.21
C VAL A 194 7.50 -5.32 -1.29
N ASP A 195 7.19 -4.73 -2.43
CA ASP A 195 6.52 -5.49 -3.49
C ASP A 195 7.40 -6.61 -4.04
N ALA A 196 6.81 -7.77 -4.23
CA ALA A 196 7.45 -9.00 -4.72
C ALA A 196 6.90 -9.50 -6.07
N GLY A 197 6.05 -8.69 -6.73
CA GLY A 197 5.34 -9.08 -7.95
C GLY A 197 4.22 -10.09 -7.68
N HIS A 198 4.02 -11.07 -8.55
CA HIS A 198 2.93 -12.04 -8.42
C HIS A 198 3.30 -13.42 -8.97
N SER A 199 2.48 -14.41 -8.67
CA SER A 199 2.73 -15.85 -8.93
C SER A 199 2.94 -16.20 -10.40
N ASP A 200 2.35 -15.42 -11.31
CA ASP A 200 2.43 -15.67 -12.75
C ASP A 200 3.45 -14.77 -13.47
N TRP A 201 4.30 -14.08 -12.74
CA TRP A 201 5.31 -13.22 -13.36
C TRP A 201 6.73 -13.73 -13.16
N LYS A 202 7.18 -13.86 -11.91
CA LYS A 202 8.55 -14.28 -11.60
C LYS A 202 8.57 -15.46 -10.65
N ARG A 203 9.55 -16.35 -10.83
CA ARG A 203 9.70 -17.49 -9.92
C ARG A 203 10.17 -17.02 -8.54
N PRO A 204 9.66 -17.57 -7.44
CA PRO A 204 10.11 -17.20 -6.10
C PRO A 204 11.63 -17.29 -5.91
N ALA A 205 12.29 -18.27 -6.57
CA ALA A 205 13.74 -18.44 -6.48
C ALA A 205 14.55 -17.30 -7.11
N ASP A 206 13.96 -16.55 -8.04
CA ASP A 206 14.59 -15.41 -8.71
C ASP A 206 14.35 -14.10 -7.92
N VAL A 207 13.20 -13.98 -7.24
CA VAL A 207 12.82 -12.80 -6.47
C VAL A 207 13.40 -12.81 -5.04
N ALA A 208 13.43 -13.96 -4.38
CA ALA A 208 13.90 -14.06 -2.99
C ALA A 208 15.31 -13.49 -2.74
N PRO A 209 16.32 -13.67 -3.62
CA PRO A 209 17.61 -13.01 -3.46
C PRO A 209 17.51 -11.48 -3.46
N LEU A 210 16.69 -10.89 -4.32
CA LEU A 210 16.48 -9.45 -4.40
C LEU A 210 15.81 -8.90 -3.15
N LEU A 211 14.78 -9.59 -2.64
CA LEU A 211 14.13 -9.25 -1.37
C LEU A 211 15.14 -9.28 -0.21
N LYS A 212 16.07 -10.25 -0.19
CA LYS A 212 17.15 -10.28 0.81
C LYS A 212 18.09 -9.09 0.67
N ASP A 213 18.50 -8.77 -0.55
CA ASP A 213 19.45 -7.71 -0.84
C ASP A 213 18.91 -6.32 -0.45
N VAL A 214 17.61 -6.09 -0.58
CA VAL A 214 16.96 -4.84 -0.12
C VAL A 214 16.62 -4.84 1.38
N GLY A 215 16.81 -5.95 2.08
CA GLY A 215 16.64 -6.00 3.52
C GLY A 215 15.22 -6.30 3.98
N VAL A 216 14.43 -7.08 3.21
CA VAL A 216 13.05 -7.45 3.57
C VAL A 216 12.91 -8.08 4.95
N THR A 217 13.96 -8.75 5.43
CA THR A 217 14.00 -9.36 6.79
C THR A 217 14.13 -8.33 7.92
N ASN A 218 14.35 -7.07 7.61
CA ASN A 218 14.44 -5.97 8.59
C ASN A 218 13.10 -5.22 8.74
N VAL A 219 12.13 -5.52 7.89
CA VAL A 219 10.77 -4.94 7.90
C VAL A 219 9.74 -6.04 8.04
N ARG A 220 8.45 -5.69 8.04
CA ARG A 220 7.38 -6.67 8.25
C ARG A 220 7.42 -7.78 7.20
N GLY A 221 7.67 -7.42 5.94
CA GLY A 221 7.79 -8.41 4.89
C GLY A 221 7.54 -7.86 3.49
N PHE A 222 6.66 -8.52 2.72
CA PHE A 222 6.45 -8.21 1.32
C PHE A 222 4.97 -8.23 0.92
N ALA A 223 4.66 -7.56 -0.20
CA ALA A 223 3.33 -7.57 -0.82
C ALA A 223 3.36 -8.40 -2.11
N THR A 224 2.25 -9.02 -2.48
CA THR A 224 2.08 -9.70 -3.77
C THR A 224 0.80 -9.30 -4.47
N ASN A 225 0.72 -9.56 -5.77
CA ASN A 225 -0.45 -9.33 -6.62
C ASN A 225 -0.86 -7.86 -6.75
N VAL A 226 0.01 -6.91 -6.38
CA VAL A 226 -0.31 -5.49 -6.48
C VAL A 226 -0.68 -5.14 -7.91
N SER A 227 -1.85 -4.51 -8.08
CA SER A 227 -2.41 -4.17 -9.40
C SER A 227 -2.70 -5.34 -10.33
N ASN A 228 -2.76 -6.59 -9.82
CA ASN A 228 -2.91 -7.79 -10.64
C ASN A 228 -4.19 -8.58 -10.33
N PHE A 229 -4.35 -9.76 -10.92
CA PHE A 229 -5.62 -10.51 -10.93
C PHE A 229 -5.44 -11.97 -10.49
N GLN A 230 -4.29 -12.36 -9.94
CA GLN A 230 -4.03 -13.74 -9.55
C GLN A 230 -4.94 -14.17 -8.39
N THR A 231 -5.20 -15.47 -8.31
CA THR A 231 -6.08 -16.02 -7.27
C THR A 231 -5.43 -15.97 -5.90
N ASP A 232 -6.22 -15.83 -4.85
CA ASP A 232 -5.72 -15.86 -3.46
C ASP A 232 -4.90 -17.12 -3.16
N ASP A 233 -5.35 -18.29 -3.61
CA ASP A 233 -4.64 -19.56 -3.40
C ASP A 233 -3.30 -19.59 -4.15
N GLY A 234 -3.26 -19.07 -5.39
CA GLY A 234 -2.02 -18.97 -6.17
C GLY A 234 -1.01 -18.03 -5.50
N GLU A 235 -1.48 -16.88 -5.02
CA GLU A 235 -0.63 -15.91 -4.33
C GLU A 235 -0.17 -16.39 -2.95
N ARG A 236 -1.02 -17.08 -2.18
CA ARG A 236 -0.59 -17.73 -0.93
C ARG A 236 0.53 -18.74 -1.21
N ALA A 237 0.36 -19.62 -2.20
CA ALA A 237 1.40 -20.62 -2.52
C ALA A 237 2.72 -19.98 -2.98
N TYR A 238 2.65 -18.90 -3.75
CA TYR A 238 3.80 -18.09 -4.17
C TYR A 238 4.50 -17.43 -2.97
N ALA A 239 3.74 -16.76 -2.13
CA ALA A 239 4.25 -16.05 -0.97
C ALA A 239 4.84 -17.00 0.09
N ASP A 240 4.18 -18.13 0.38
CA ASP A 240 4.69 -19.14 1.30
C ASP A 240 6.04 -19.70 0.82
N ARG A 241 6.19 -19.87 -0.49
CA ARG A 241 7.48 -20.28 -1.06
C ARG A 241 8.54 -19.20 -0.93
N LEU A 242 8.19 -17.93 -1.04
CA LEU A 242 9.11 -16.81 -0.75
C LEU A 242 9.52 -16.82 0.73
N VAL A 243 8.58 -16.97 1.66
CA VAL A 243 8.86 -17.06 3.10
C VAL A 243 9.87 -18.18 3.41
N GLU A 244 9.67 -19.36 2.83
CA GLU A 244 10.63 -20.47 2.98
C GLU A 244 12.04 -20.11 2.46
N LEU A 245 12.14 -19.52 1.28
CA LEU A 245 13.42 -19.13 0.66
C LEU A 245 14.10 -18.00 1.41
N LEU A 246 13.35 -17.14 2.09
CA LEU A 246 13.85 -16.07 2.96
C LEU A 246 14.33 -16.59 4.32
N GLY A 247 13.98 -17.82 4.68
CA GLY A 247 14.38 -18.45 5.93
C GLY A 247 13.37 -18.32 7.06
N GLY A 248 12.14 -17.92 6.74
CA GLY A 248 11.06 -17.66 7.72
C GLY A 248 11.17 -16.29 8.39
N GLY A 249 10.20 -16.00 9.26
CA GLY A 249 10.21 -14.78 10.09
C GLY A 249 9.81 -13.49 9.36
N VAL A 250 9.40 -13.57 8.09
CA VAL A 250 8.80 -12.49 7.32
C VAL A 250 7.33 -12.78 7.08
N HIS A 251 6.55 -11.74 6.96
CA HIS A 251 5.11 -11.80 6.70
C HIS A 251 4.77 -11.26 5.32
N TYR A 252 3.51 -11.38 4.91
CA TYR A 252 3.11 -10.83 3.62
C TYR A 252 1.65 -10.34 3.63
N VAL A 253 1.35 -9.49 2.66
CA VAL A 253 -0.01 -9.07 2.31
C VAL A 253 -0.28 -9.40 0.84
N ILE A 254 -1.54 -9.60 0.49
CA ILE A 254 -1.97 -9.90 -0.88
C ILE A 254 -2.97 -8.84 -1.33
N ASP A 255 -2.72 -8.22 -2.50
CA ASP A 255 -3.74 -7.40 -3.16
C ASP A 255 -4.79 -8.31 -3.80
N ARG A 256 -6.05 -8.14 -3.42
CA ARG A 256 -7.18 -8.90 -3.96
C ARG A 256 -8.27 -8.04 -4.59
N GLY A 257 -8.01 -6.74 -4.77
CA GLY A 257 -9.03 -5.77 -5.18
C GLY A 257 -9.76 -6.12 -6.47
N ARG A 258 -9.10 -6.83 -7.39
CA ARG A 258 -9.61 -7.11 -8.73
C ARG A 258 -9.59 -8.58 -9.15
N ASN A 259 -9.39 -9.50 -8.22
CA ASN A 259 -9.18 -10.91 -8.50
C ASN A 259 -10.44 -11.80 -8.41
N GLY A 260 -11.65 -11.21 -8.28
CA GLY A 260 -12.88 -11.97 -8.05
C GLY A 260 -13.22 -13.01 -9.12
N ASN A 261 -12.80 -12.80 -10.38
CA ASN A 261 -12.91 -13.78 -11.46
C ASN A 261 -11.61 -14.54 -11.76
N GLY A 262 -10.62 -14.46 -10.83
CA GLY A 262 -9.37 -15.19 -10.93
C GLY A 262 -8.40 -14.62 -11.96
N ALA A 263 -7.37 -15.41 -12.28
CA ALA A 263 -6.25 -15.02 -13.14
C ALA A 263 -6.66 -14.73 -14.59
N THR A 264 -5.82 -13.97 -15.27
CA THR A 264 -5.91 -13.66 -16.70
C THR A 264 -4.51 -13.44 -17.26
N ASP A 265 -4.30 -13.77 -18.53
CA ASP A 265 -3.03 -13.53 -19.22
C ASP A 265 -2.82 -12.05 -19.60
N GLU A 266 -3.88 -11.25 -19.57
CA GLU A 266 -3.86 -9.82 -19.86
C GLU A 266 -3.77 -9.02 -18.56
N TRP A 267 -2.75 -8.18 -18.41
CA TRP A 267 -2.58 -7.38 -17.20
C TRP A 267 -3.22 -5.99 -17.27
N CYS A 268 -3.27 -5.41 -18.48
CA CYS A 268 -3.69 -4.04 -18.65
C CYS A 268 -5.18 -3.94 -18.95
N ASN A 269 -5.97 -3.48 -17.98
CA ASN A 269 -7.42 -3.30 -18.10
C ASN A 269 -8.18 -4.49 -18.70
N PRO A 270 -7.90 -5.75 -18.34
CA PRO A 270 -8.56 -6.89 -18.95
C PRO A 270 -10.08 -6.85 -18.74
N PRO A 271 -10.88 -7.15 -19.76
CA PRO A 271 -12.33 -7.20 -19.62
C PRO A 271 -12.79 -8.42 -18.78
N GLY A 272 -14.03 -8.35 -18.28
CA GLY A 272 -14.65 -9.47 -17.57
C GLY A 272 -14.06 -9.73 -16.18
N ARG A 273 -13.45 -8.73 -15.54
CA ARG A 273 -12.96 -8.84 -14.16
C ARG A 273 -14.09 -8.55 -13.17
N ALA A 274 -13.88 -9.00 -11.94
CA ALA A 274 -14.78 -8.74 -10.82
C ALA A 274 -13.97 -8.21 -9.63
N PHE A 275 -14.63 -7.48 -8.73
CA PHE A 275 -14.04 -7.17 -7.44
C PHE A 275 -13.72 -8.46 -6.68
N GLY A 276 -12.60 -8.50 -6.00
CA GLY A 276 -12.29 -9.54 -5.05
C GLY A 276 -13.12 -9.40 -3.76
N ASP A 277 -12.91 -10.32 -2.84
CA ASP A 277 -13.51 -10.22 -1.52
C ASP A 277 -13.00 -8.98 -0.77
N ARG A 278 -13.75 -8.52 0.23
CA ARG A 278 -13.38 -7.34 1.00
C ARG A 278 -12.01 -7.48 1.65
N PRO A 279 -11.25 -6.38 1.77
CA PRO A 279 -9.98 -6.38 2.49
C PRO A 279 -10.22 -6.68 3.98
N GLY A 280 -9.21 -7.27 4.63
CA GLY A 280 -9.27 -7.58 6.05
C GLY A 280 -8.04 -8.33 6.52
N PHE A 281 -7.80 -8.28 7.83
CA PHE A 281 -6.69 -9.01 8.45
C PHE A 281 -6.93 -10.54 8.43
N VAL A 282 -5.84 -11.27 8.52
CA VAL A 282 -5.83 -12.73 8.66
C VAL A 282 -5.13 -13.10 9.97
N ASP A 283 -5.74 -13.97 10.72
CA ASP A 283 -5.22 -14.50 11.99
C ASP A 283 -5.45 -16.03 12.03
N ASP A 284 -4.83 -16.71 11.06
CA ASP A 284 -4.93 -18.18 10.90
C ASP A 284 -3.62 -18.91 11.27
N GLY A 285 -2.67 -18.17 11.85
CA GLY A 285 -1.36 -18.70 12.26
C GLY A 285 -0.38 -18.86 11.10
N THR A 286 -0.72 -18.39 9.91
CA THR A 286 0.19 -18.31 8.75
C THR A 286 0.94 -16.97 8.71
N PRO A 287 1.97 -16.83 7.86
CA PRO A 287 2.64 -15.55 7.64
C PRO A 287 1.80 -14.47 6.92
N LEU A 288 0.62 -14.79 6.42
CA LEU A 288 -0.27 -13.80 5.79
C LEU A 288 -0.89 -12.90 6.86
N ASP A 289 -0.59 -11.59 6.78
CA ASP A 289 -1.12 -10.59 7.72
C ASP A 289 -2.51 -10.08 7.32
N ALA A 290 -2.71 -9.84 6.03
CA ALA A 290 -3.98 -9.31 5.53
C ALA A 290 -4.14 -9.53 4.02
N PHE A 291 -5.41 -9.59 3.59
CA PHE A 291 -5.78 -9.27 2.22
C PHE A 291 -6.12 -7.77 2.14
N LEU A 292 -5.58 -7.11 1.14
CA LEU A 292 -5.77 -5.67 0.93
C LEU A 292 -6.39 -5.40 -0.44
N TRP A 293 -6.85 -4.20 -0.65
CA TRP A 293 -7.12 -3.60 -1.94
C TRP A 293 -6.06 -2.54 -2.18
N VAL A 294 -4.85 -2.97 -2.55
CA VAL A 294 -3.70 -2.07 -2.71
C VAL A 294 -3.90 -1.17 -3.92
N LYS A 295 -4.24 -1.74 -5.07
CA LYS A 295 -4.70 -0.95 -6.23
C LYS A 295 -6.17 -0.61 -6.06
N PRO A 296 -6.56 0.68 -6.12
CA PRO A 296 -7.97 1.05 -6.18
C PRO A 296 -8.64 0.42 -7.41
N PRO A 297 -9.64 -0.46 -7.24
CA PRO A 297 -10.19 -1.20 -8.38
C PRO A 297 -10.92 -0.35 -9.40
N GLY A 298 -11.27 0.88 -9.01
CA GLY A 298 -11.93 1.85 -9.90
C GLY A 298 -10.98 2.61 -10.81
N GLU A 299 -9.67 2.44 -10.66
CA GLU A 299 -8.66 3.15 -11.45
C GLU A 299 -8.19 2.34 -12.65
N SER A 300 -7.86 3.06 -13.73
CA SER A 300 -7.30 2.50 -14.95
C SER A 300 -5.84 2.06 -14.75
N ASP A 301 -5.43 1.01 -15.48
CA ASP A 301 -4.01 0.61 -15.60
C ASP A 301 -3.28 1.43 -16.68
N GLY A 302 -4.01 2.17 -17.50
CA GLY A 302 -3.49 2.95 -18.61
C GLY A 302 -4.44 2.98 -19.80
N THR A 303 -3.99 3.53 -20.92
CA THR A 303 -4.83 3.76 -22.11
C THR A 303 -5.13 2.49 -22.94
N CYS A 304 -4.68 1.32 -22.50
CA CYS A 304 -5.05 0.04 -23.09
C CYS A 304 -6.55 -0.25 -22.94
N GLN A 305 -7.10 -1.07 -23.81
CA GLN A 305 -8.52 -1.49 -23.81
C GLN A 305 -9.51 -0.31 -23.75
N GLY A 306 -9.09 0.87 -24.20
CA GLY A 306 -9.93 2.10 -24.18
C GLY A 306 -10.04 2.78 -22.81
N GLY A 307 -9.17 2.45 -21.87
CA GLY A 307 -9.09 3.10 -20.55
C GLY A 307 -8.57 4.54 -20.64
N PRO A 308 -8.82 5.37 -19.61
CA PRO A 308 -8.14 6.65 -19.43
C PRO A 308 -6.68 6.45 -19.01
N ALA A 309 -5.97 7.53 -18.64
CA ALA A 309 -4.60 7.42 -18.15
C ALA A 309 -4.52 6.54 -16.90
N ALA A 310 -3.31 5.99 -16.63
CA ALA A 310 -3.08 5.19 -15.44
C ALA A 310 -3.37 6.01 -14.17
N GLY A 311 -4.11 5.42 -13.22
CA GLY A 311 -4.54 6.09 -11.99
C GLY A 311 -5.85 6.86 -12.09
N ASP A 312 -6.33 7.20 -13.29
CA ASP A 312 -7.61 7.88 -13.45
C ASP A 312 -8.79 6.97 -13.08
N PHE A 313 -9.76 7.53 -12.36
CA PHE A 313 -11.00 6.82 -12.05
C PHE A 313 -11.81 6.54 -13.33
N TRP A 314 -12.15 5.28 -13.55
CA TRP A 314 -12.84 4.80 -14.75
C TRP A 314 -14.25 4.29 -14.45
N ALA A 315 -15.21 5.19 -14.47
CA ALA A 315 -16.60 4.90 -14.12
C ALA A 315 -17.20 3.68 -14.85
N ALA A 316 -16.91 3.51 -16.16
CA ALA A 316 -17.42 2.38 -16.94
C ALA A 316 -16.84 1.05 -16.46
N ARG A 317 -15.54 1.04 -16.09
CA ARG A 317 -14.87 -0.14 -15.52
C ARG A 317 -15.46 -0.52 -14.16
N VAL A 318 -15.70 0.46 -13.29
CA VAL A 318 -16.34 0.21 -12.00
C VAL A 318 -17.69 -0.45 -12.16
N MET A 319 -18.52 0.01 -13.10
CA MET A 319 -19.83 -0.58 -13.36
C MET A 319 -19.73 -2.01 -13.91
N GLU A 320 -18.72 -2.29 -14.75
CA GLU A 320 -18.44 -3.65 -15.24
C GLU A 320 -18.06 -4.59 -14.10
N LEU A 321 -17.07 -4.18 -13.27
CA LEU A 321 -16.63 -4.94 -12.10
C LEU A 321 -17.78 -5.19 -11.12
N ALA A 322 -18.59 -4.17 -10.84
CA ALA A 322 -19.75 -4.25 -9.95
C ALA A 322 -20.78 -5.26 -10.47
N SER A 323 -21.11 -5.18 -11.76
CA SER A 323 -22.05 -6.13 -12.40
C SER A 323 -21.52 -7.56 -12.33
N ALA A 324 -20.24 -7.79 -12.59
CA ALA A 324 -19.61 -9.11 -12.50
C ALA A 324 -19.55 -9.64 -11.06
N SER A 325 -19.53 -8.74 -10.07
CA SER A 325 -19.51 -9.06 -8.63
C SER A 325 -20.91 -9.18 -8.01
N GLY A 326 -21.97 -8.98 -8.79
CA GLY A 326 -23.35 -9.04 -8.27
C GLY A 326 -23.72 -7.87 -7.34
N TRP A 327 -23.16 -6.68 -7.58
CA TRP A 327 -23.45 -5.45 -6.80
C TRP A 327 -24.67 -4.72 -7.35
#